data_d71c4d270de201dc0a9f22586dc3ae54
#
_entry.id   d71c4d270de201dc0a9f22586dc3ae54
#
_cell.length_a   1.000
_cell.length_b   1.000
_cell.length_c   1.000
_cell.angle_alpha   90.00
_cell.angle_beta   90.00
_cell.angle_gamma   90.00
#
_symmetry.space_group_name_H-M   'P 1'
#
loop_
_entity.id
_entity.type
_entity.pdbx_description
1 polymer ?
#
loop_
_entity_poly.entity_id
_entity_poly.type
_entity_poly.pdbx_seq_one_letter_code
_entity_poly.pdbx_strand_id
1 'polypeptide(L)'
;MFYTLSGRSGSRTAQGDDLSAGGLRLIGDEDLPNGSEVVFRFTLPNERISPLRIEKEIEESTPLGPRKKKIMVPPPPFKEMTIKGKVVIAFLNVRRRKFMQGIQFLGLDPRVGEEIQRFVHLAQLRELRDRSNS
;
A
#
# COMPACT_ATOMS: atom_id res chain seq x y z
N MET A 1 6.06 6.02 2.92
CA MET A 1 5.56 4.82 3.62
C MET A 1 6.74 4.02 4.14
N PHE A 2 6.67 3.61 5.40
CA PHE A 2 7.75 2.87 6.06
C PHE A 2 7.35 1.40 6.25
N TYR A 3 8.33 0.52 6.07
CA TYR A 3 8.15 -0.92 6.23
C TYR A 3 9.06 -1.42 7.34
N THR A 4 8.56 -2.34 8.14
CA THR A 4 9.39 -3.10 9.08
C THR A 4 9.82 -4.37 8.36
N LEU A 5 11.14 -4.54 8.21
CA LEU A 5 11.73 -5.71 7.56
C LEU A 5 12.19 -6.69 8.62
N SER A 6 11.85 -7.97 8.45
CA SER A 6 12.35 -9.05 9.30
C SER A 6 13.21 -9.98 8.44
N GLY A 7 14.41 -10.27 8.92
CA GLY A 7 15.36 -11.15 8.24
C GLY A 7 16.31 -11.77 9.25
N ARG A 8 17.45 -12.32 8.77
CA ARG A 8 18.44 -12.99 9.60
C ARG A 8 19.03 -12.11 10.70
N SER A 9 19.06 -10.81 10.52
CA SER A 9 19.65 -9.83 11.44
C SER A 9 18.65 -9.07 12.30
N GLY A 10 17.39 -9.52 12.36
CA GLY A 10 16.34 -8.89 13.15
C GLY A 10 15.42 -7.99 12.35
N SER A 11 14.72 -7.08 13.04
CA SER A 11 13.76 -6.18 12.43
C SER A 11 14.38 -4.82 12.13
N ARG A 12 14.06 -4.25 10.97
CA ARG A 12 14.54 -2.95 10.50
C ARG A 12 13.42 -2.18 9.83
N THR A 13 13.62 -0.87 9.73
CA THR A 13 12.66 0.03 9.06
C THR A 13 13.26 0.52 7.75
N ALA A 14 12.49 0.47 6.68
CA ALA A 14 12.87 1.01 5.37
C ALA A 14 11.72 1.79 4.76
N GLN A 15 12.05 2.76 3.92
CA GLN A 15 11.08 3.52 3.16
C GLN A 15 10.79 2.78 1.84
N GLY A 16 9.53 2.76 1.42
CA GLY A 16 9.14 2.15 0.16
C GLY A 16 8.34 3.09 -0.72
N ASP A 17 8.45 2.88 -2.03
CA ASP A 17 7.64 3.56 -3.03
C ASP A 17 7.30 2.61 -4.19
N ASP A 18 6.62 3.13 -5.22
CA ASP A 18 6.20 2.36 -6.40
C ASP A 18 5.46 1.07 -6.05
N LEU A 19 4.58 1.13 -5.06
CA LEU A 19 3.79 -0.02 -4.64
C LEU A 19 2.81 -0.43 -5.73
N SER A 20 2.78 -1.73 -6.02
CA SER A 20 1.79 -2.37 -6.89
C SER A 20 1.43 -3.74 -6.31
N ALA A 21 0.46 -4.43 -6.91
CA ALA A 21 0.12 -5.79 -6.49
C ALA A 21 1.26 -6.80 -6.72
N GLY A 22 2.23 -6.48 -7.57
CA GLY A 22 3.37 -7.37 -7.85
C GLY A 22 4.60 -7.12 -7.00
N GLY A 23 4.75 -5.92 -6.44
CA GLY A 23 5.93 -5.59 -5.67
C GLY A 23 6.04 -4.11 -5.29
N LEU A 24 7.22 -3.73 -4.83
CA LEU A 24 7.51 -2.36 -4.43
C LEU A 24 9.00 -2.08 -4.60
N ARG A 25 9.38 -0.81 -4.44
CA ARG A 25 10.78 -0.39 -4.38
C ARG A 25 11.11 0.06 -2.95
N LEU A 26 12.15 -0.52 -2.37
CA LEU A 26 12.68 -0.11 -1.07
C LEU A 26 13.87 0.84 -1.26
N ILE A 27 13.95 1.83 -0.39
CA ILE A 27 15.05 2.76 -0.28
C ILE A 27 15.56 2.72 1.15
N GLY A 28 16.82 2.40 1.35
CA GLY A 28 17.38 2.26 2.69
C GLY A 28 18.88 2.30 2.71
N ASP A 29 19.44 2.17 3.93
CA ASP A 29 20.86 2.19 4.18
C ASP A 29 21.53 0.82 4.05
N GLU A 30 20.72 -0.22 3.83
CA GLU A 30 21.19 -1.60 3.78
C GLU A 30 21.22 -2.16 2.37
N ASP A 31 22.34 -2.81 2.03
CA ASP A 31 22.48 -3.55 0.78
C ASP A 31 21.93 -4.96 0.97
N LEU A 32 20.71 -5.18 0.50
CA LEU A 32 20.11 -6.50 0.50
C LEU A 32 20.53 -7.23 -0.78
N PRO A 33 21.19 -8.39 -0.69
CA PRO A 33 21.63 -9.12 -1.88
C PRO A 33 20.47 -9.55 -2.76
N ASN A 34 20.69 -9.59 -4.08
CA ASN A 34 19.70 -10.14 -5.02
C ASN A 34 19.36 -11.57 -4.64
N GLY A 35 18.08 -11.91 -4.71
CA GLY A 35 17.59 -13.23 -4.34
C GLY A 35 17.27 -13.39 -2.86
N SER A 36 17.63 -12.40 -2.02
CA SER A 36 17.27 -12.44 -0.59
C SER A 36 15.76 -12.42 -0.42
N GLU A 37 15.25 -13.24 0.50
CA GLU A 37 13.87 -13.19 0.92
C GLU A 37 13.74 -12.30 2.15
N VAL A 38 12.70 -11.47 2.17
CA VAL A 38 12.40 -10.56 3.26
C VAL A 38 10.92 -10.64 3.61
N VAL A 39 10.61 -10.39 4.87
CA VAL A 39 9.22 -10.30 5.34
C VAL A 39 8.95 -8.84 5.67
N PHE A 40 7.90 -8.29 5.07
CA PHE A 40 7.46 -6.92 5.29
C PHE A 40 6.25 -6.90 6.20
N ARG A 41 6.29 -6.00 7.17
CA ARG A 41 5.12 -5.65 7.97
C ARG A 41 4.88 -4.16 7.83
N PHE A 42 3.69 -3.78 7.39
CA PHE A 42 3.37 -2.38 7.13
C PHE A 42 1.87 -2.13 7.17
N THR A 43 1.52 -0.86 7.33
CA THR A 43 0.16 -0.37 7.15
C THR A 43 0.17 0.65 6.01
N LEU A 44 -0.73 0.47 5.04
CA LEU A 44 -0.88 1.44 3.96
C LEU A 44 -1.30 2.80 4.53
N PRO A 45 -0.77 3.92 3.98
CA PRO A 45 -0.98 5.23 4.57
C PRO A 45 -2.43 5.70 4.40
N ASN A 46 -3.23 5.51 5.45
CA ASN A 46 -4.65 5.88 5.47
C ASN A 46 -4.86 7.38 5.28
N GLU A 47 -3.91 8.21 5.68
CA GLU A 47 -3.95 9.66 5.48
C GLU A 47 -3.99 10.07 4.02
N ARG A 48 -3.50 9.25 3.12
CA ARG A 48 -3.57 9.53 1.68
C ARG A 48 -4.97 9.36 1.10
N ILE A 49 -5.78 8.50 1.70
CA ILE A 49 -7.13 8.20 1.19
C ILE A 49 -8.24 8.78 2.05
N SER A 50 -7.95 9.17 3.29
CA SER A 50 -8.96 9.67 4.24
C SER A 50 -9.76 10.88 3.73
N PRO A 51 -9.19 11.82 2.92
CA PRO A 51 -9.96 12.92 2.37
C PRO A 51 -10.96 12.51 1.30
N LEU A 52 -10.82 11.31 0.73
CA LEU A 52 -11.73 10.81 -0.29
C LEU A 52 -13.08 10.43 0.31
N ARG A 53 -14.10 10.47 -0.55
CA ARG A 53 -15.44 9.93 -0.23
C ARG A 53 -15.82 8.96 -1.33
N ILE A 54 -16.31 7.82 -0.94
CA ILE A 54 -16.78 6.78 -1.85
C ILE A 54 -18.29 6.60 -1.70
N GLU A 55 -18.93 6.18 -2.77
CA GLU A 55 -20.35 5.90 -2.76
C GLU A 55 -20.62 4.57 -2.07
N LYS A 56 -21.58 4.57 -1.15
CA LYS A 56 -22.03 3.37 -0.45
C LYS A 56 -23.55 3.30 -0.52
N GLU A 57 -24.08 2.14 -0.88
CA GLU A 57 -25.51 1.89 -0.86
C GLU A 57 -25.91 1.39 0.52
N ILE A 58 -26.91 2.05 1.12
CA ILE A 58 -27.49 1.65 2.40
C ILE A 58 -28.98 1.41 2.23
N GLU A 59 -29.55 0.63 3.14
CA GLU A 59 -30.99 0.42 3.21
C GLU A 59 -31.58 1.31 4.31
N GLU A 60 -32.61 2.07 3.94
CA GLU A 60 -33.32 2.96 4.85
C GLU A 60 -34.76 2.47 5.03
N SER A 61 -35.20 2.35 6.27
CA SER A 61 -36.59 2.03 6.58
C SER A 61 -37.46 3.27 6.41
N THR A 62 -38.48 3.16 5.59
CA THR A 62 -39.49 4.22 5.37
C THR A 62 -40.87 3.71 5.69
N PRO A 63 -41.89 4.60 5.89
CA PRO A 63 -43.29 4.17 6.08
C PRO A 63 -43.86 3.34 4.91
N LEU A 64 -43.22 3.47 3.72
CA LEU A 64 -43.63 2.74 2.51
C LEU A 64 -42.83 1.45 2.31
N GLY A 65 -41.95 1.09 3.27
CA GLY A 65 -41.08 -0.08 3.21
C GLY A 65 -39.61 0.27 3.07
N PRO A 66 -38.72 -0.74 2.93
CA PRO A 66 -37.28 -0.49 2.80
C PRO A 66 -36.95 0.20 1.47
N ARG A 67 -36.07 1.18 1.53
CA ARG A 67 -35.61 1.96 0.39
C ARG A 67 -34.09 1.95 0.32
N LYS A 68 -33.53 1.76 -0.87
CA LYS A 68 -32.10 1.89 -1.10
C LYS A 68 -31.71 3.34 -1.28
N LYS A 69 -30.64 3.75 -0.60
CA LYS A 69 -30.11 5.10 -0.65
C LYS A 69 -28.61 5.05 -0.84
N LYS A 70 -28.10 5.94 -1.66
CA LYS A 70 -26.65 6.10 -1.85
C LYS A 70 -26.13 7.25 -1.00
N ILE A 71 -25.08 7.00 -0.25
CA ILE A 71 -24.40 8.01 0.58
C ILE A 71 -22.91 8.04 0.27
N MET A 72 -22.29 9.17 0.57
CA MET A 72 -20.84 9.35 0.43
C MET A 72 -20.19 9.14 1.79
N VAL A 73 -19.25 8.21 1.87
CA VAL A 73 -18.57 7.84 3.11
C VAL A 73 -17.06 7.82 2.89
N PRO A 74 -16.24 7.99 3.96
CA PRO A 74 -14.81 7.76 3.83
C PRO A 74 -14.53 6.31 3.48
N PRO A 75 -13.46 6.02 2.70
CA PRO A 75 -13.10 4.64 2.42
C PRO A 75 -12.72 3.91 3.72
N PRO A 76 -12.99 2.60 3.82
CA PRO A 76 -12.56 1.82 4.97
C PRO A 76 -11.04 1.90 5.16
N PRO A 77 -10.55 2.07 6.41
CA PRO A 77 -9.12 2.16 6.66
C PRO A 77 -8.42 0.83 6.40
N PHE A 78 -7.16 0.91 6.02
CA PHE A 78 -6.30 -0.26 5.87
C PHE A 78 -5.73 -0.69 7.22
N LYS A 79 -5.57 -2.00 7.39
CA LYS A 79 -4.97 -2.61 8.58
C LYS A 79 -3.55 -3.04 8.27
N GLU A 80 -2.78 -3.35 9.31
CA GLU A 80 -1.44 -3.87 9.17
C GLU A 80 -1.43 -5.18 8.36
N MET A 81 -0.48 -5.29 7.45
CA MET A 81 -0.31 -6.43 6.56
C MET A 81 1.11 -6.98 6.67
N THR A 82 1.23 -8.29 6.45
CA THR A 82 2.52 -8.99 6.39
C THR A 82 2.65 -9.68 5.04
N ILE A 83 3.73 -9.42 4.34
CA ILE A 83 3.99 -9.96 2.99
C ILE A 83 5.42 -10.47 2.92
N LYS A 84 5.62 -11.59 2.22
CA LYS A 84 6.94 -12.06 1.82
C LYS A 84 7.34 -11.45 0.48
N GLY A 85 8.61 -11.10 0.35
CA GLY A 85 9.14 -10.58 -0.89
C GLY A 85 10.54 -11.11 -1.17
N LYS A 86 10.96 -10.96 -2.42
CA LYS A 86 12.29 -11.33 -2.89
C LYS A 86 12.94 -10.15 -3.57
N VAL A 87 14.21 -9.88 -3.23
CA VAL A 87 15.00 -8.85 -3.89
C VAL A 87 15.33 -9.31 -5.30
N VAL A 88 14.82 -8.63 -6.31
CA VAL A 88 15.07 -8.98 -7.73
C VAL A 88 16.10 -8.07 -8.39
N ILE A 89 16.31 -6.88 -7.85
CA ILE A 89 17.36 -5.97 -8.29
C ILE A 89 17.79 -5.09 -7.12
N ALA A 90 19.10 -4.84 -7.02
CA ALA A 90 19.65 -3.95 -6.01
C ALA A 90 20.74 -3.09 -6.61
N PHE A 91 20.76 -1.81 -6.30
CA PHE A 91 21.80 -0.89 -6.73
C PHE A 91 21.96 0.28 -5.75
N LEU A 92 23.14 0.89 -5.75
CA LEU A 92 23.43 2.07 -4.94
C LEU A 92 23.08 3.33 -5.74
N ASN A 93 22.23 4.17 -5.17
CA ASN A 93 21.98 5.50 -5.72
C ASN A 93 23.07 6.45 -5.17
N VAL A 94 24.02 6.82 -6.01
CA VAL A 94 25.21 7.61 -5.62
C VAL A 94 24.82 9.00 -5.11
N ARG A 95 23.81 9.63 -5.72
CA ARG A 95 23.36 10.98 -5.32
C ARG A 95 22.75 10.99 -3.92
N ARG A 96 21.94 9.97 -3.60
CA ARG A 96 21.25 9.88 -2.32
C ARG A 96 22.03 9.11 -1.27
N ARG A 97 23.11 8.42 -1.66
CA ARG A 97 23.85 7.50 -0.80
C ARG A 97 22.97 6.45 -0.15
N LYS A 98 21.96 5.99 -0.90
CA LYS A 98 20.98 4.99 -0.45
C LYS A 98 20.96 3.81 -1.39
N PHE A 99 20.73 2.64 -0.83
CA PHE A 99 20.49 1.44 -1.63
C PHE A 99 19.03 1.40 -2.06
N MET A 100 18.81 1.09 -3.33
CA MET A 100 17.49 0.93 -3.90
C MET A 100 17.31 -0.52 -4.31
N GLN A 101 16.26 -1.17 -3.82
CA GLN A 101 15.96 -2.56 -4.16
C GLN A 101 14.55 -2.67 -4.72
N GLY A 102 14.44 -3.36 -5.87
CA GLY A 102 13.15 -3.81 -6.38
C GLY A 102 12.77 -5.11 -5.70
N ILE A 103 11.57 -5.18 -5.16
CA ILE A 103 11.06 -6.32 -4.42
C ILE A 103 9.87 -6.91 -5.16
N GLN A 104 9.92 -8.20 -5.45
CA GLN A 104 8.80 -8.96 -5.98
C GLN A 104 8.09 -9.67 -4.83
N PHE A 105 6.77 -9.54 -4.72
CA PHE A 105 6.01 -10.25 -3.71
C PHE A 105 5.93 -11.74 -4.02
N LEU A 106 6.04 -12.57 -2.98
CA LEU A 106 5.99 -14.02 -3.09
C LEU A 106 4.76 -14.55 -2.39
N GLY A 107 3.99 -15.41 -3.07
CA GLY A 107 2.86 -16.09 -2.46
C GLY A 107 1.86 -15.14 -1.83
N LEU A 108 1.56 -14.04 -2.50
CA LEU A 108 0.69 -12.99 -1.98
C LEU A 108 -0.72 -13.55 -1.72
N ASP A 109 -1.21 -13.39 -0.48
CA ASP A 109 -2.60 -13.69 -0.15
C ASP A 109 -3.52 -12.85 -1.04
N PRO A 110 -4.54 -13.45 -1.71
CA PRO A 110 -5.45 -12.70 -2.57
C PRO A 110 -6.13 -11.52 -1.88
N ARG A 111 -6.46 -11.64 -0.59
CA ARG A 111 -7.06 -10.54 0.19
C ARG A 111 -6.10 -9.37 0.34
N VAL A 112 -4.83 -9.66 0.59
CA VAL A 112 -3.79 -8.62 0.70
C VAL A 112 -3.56 -7.97 -0.66
N GLY A 113 -3.52 -8.75 -1.74
CA GLY A 113 -3.41 -8.23 -3.10
C GLY A 113 -4.57 -7.29 -3.46
N GLU A 114 -5.80 -7.65 -3.11
CA GLU A 114 -6.97 -6.80 -3.31
C GLU A 114 -6.87 -5.49 -2.54
N GLU A 115 -6.39 -5.52 -1.29
CA GLU A 115 -6.20 -4.32 -0.48
C GLU A 115 -5.14 -3.39 -1.08
N ILE A 116 -4.05 -3.94 -1.58
CA ILE A 116 -3.02 -3.14 -2.27
C ILE A 116 -3.59 -2.49 -3.52
N GLN A 117 -4.36 -3.23 -4.34
CA GLN A 117 -5.00 -2.70 -5.54
C GLN A 117 -6.00 -1.60 -5.19
N ARG A 118 -6.78 -1.80 -4.13
CA ARG A 118 -7.71 -0.78 -3.63
C ARG A 118 -6.99 0.50 -3.24
N PHE A 119 -5.88 0.39 -2.53
CA PHE A 119 -5.08 1.54 -2.14
C PHE A 119 -4.52 2.28 -3.36
N VAL A 120 -3.92 1.57 -4.31
CA VAL A 120 -3.36 2.17 -5.53
C VAL A 120 -4.44 2.93 -6.30
N HIS A 121 -5.61 2.31 -6.46
CA HIS A 121 -6.74 2.94 -7.15
C HIS A 121 -7.21 4.21 -6.43
N LEU A 122 -7.41 4.15 -5.11
CA LEU A 122 -7.85 5.31 -4.32
C LEU A 122 -6.82 6.44 -4.31
N ALA A 123 -5.53 6.09 -4.23
CA ALA A 123 -4.46 7.08 -4.30
C ALA A 123 -4.44 7.81 -5.65
N GLN A 124 -4.70 7.09 -6.74
CA GLN A 124 -4.82 7.69 -8.07
C GLN A 124 -6.04 8.61 -8.17
N LEU A 125 -7.18 8.21 -7.60
CA LEU A 125 -8.38 9.05 -7.56
C LEU A 125 -8.12 10.35 -6.80
N ARG A 126 -7.44 10.28 -5.67
CA ARG A 126 -7.07 11.47 -4.91
C ARG A 126 -6.17 12.40 -5.71
N GLU A 127 -5.18 11.86 -6.39
CA GLU A 127 -4.28 12.64 -7.23
C GLU A 127 -5.04 13.39 -8.32
N LEU A 128 -5.98 12.72 -9.00
CA LEU A 128 -6.84 13.34 -10.00
C LEU A 128 -7.72 14.44 -9.41
N ARG A 129 -8.29 14.21 -8.22
CA ARG A 129 -9.09 15.20 -7.50
C ARG A 129 -8.26 16.44 -7.16
N ASP A 130 -7.06 16.25 -6.63
CA ASP A 130 -6.19 17.35 -6.23
C ASP A 130 -5.75 18.18 -7.44
N ARG A 131 -5.50 17.54 -8.58
CA ARG A 131 -5.21 18.23 -9.85
C ARG A 131 -6.39 19.06 -10.34
N SER A 132 -7.62 18.56 -10.19
CA SER A 132 -8.83 19.26 -10.61
C SER A 132 -9.13 20.48 -9.74
N ASN A 133 -8.67 20.47 -8.50
CA ASN A 133 -8.89 21.54 -7.52
C ASN A 133 -7.74 22.58 -7.46
N SER A 134 -6.70 22.37 -8.26
CA SER A 134 -5.54 23.28 -8.29
C SER A 134 -5.66 24.37 -9.38
#